data_78e5cd982c8eddbd0a181e3f3394762f
#
_entry.id   78e5cd982c8eddbd0a181e3f3394762f
#
_cell.length_a   1.000
_cell.length_b   1.000
_cell.length_c   1.000
_cell.angle_alpha   90.00
_cell.angle_beta   90.00
_cell.angle_gamma   90.00
#
_symmetry.space_group_name_H-M   'P 1'
#
loop_
_entity.id
_entity.type
_entity.pdbx_description
1 polymer ?
#
loop_
_entity_poly.entity_id
_entity_poly.type
_entity_poly.pdbx_seq_one_letter_code
_entity_poly.pdbx_strand_id
1 'polypeptide(L)'
;MKFVPHEYQKYCIDRMISDDKLGLMLDMGLGKTIITLSAIADLKFNRFEVGKVLIVAPKKVAEATWTDEIAKWDHLSILKTSLVLGGLQKRIKALAKTADIYVINRENVTWLVDYYKNAWPFDMVVLDEWSSFKNHQSKRFKSLKIIRNKITRIVGLTGTPAPNGLIDLWAQLYLLDQGERLEKTIGKFREKYFEPGQRNRTVIFNYDAKEGSNEAIHEKISDICISMKAEDYLELPDIIYEQVPVVLDSKAKKSYDELEKKAILELEDTEITVANAAALSNKLLQLANGTIYNENREVFKVHDCKIERFLELIEQLNGKPALVFYNFQHDKDRIIEALKDSKLRIRLLKTPQDQLDWNKGEIDILLAHPASAAYGLNLQAGGNHVIWFGLNWSLELYQQANKRLHRQGQTEKVIIHHLICKETRDEDVMEALQNKGDVQDALVESLKVRIKKIKEENKK
;
A
#
# COMPACT_ATOMS: atom_id res chain seq x y z
N MET A 1 -28.55 3.51 6.06
CA MET A 1 -28.54 4.90 5.51
C MET A 1 -28.88 4.88 4.02
N LYS A 2 -29.63 5.87 3.53
CA LYS A 2 -29.92 5.99 2.09
C LYS A 2 -28.64 6.41 1.35
N PHE A 3 -28.29 5.70 0.29
CA PHE A 3 -27.17 6.05 -0.59
C PHE A 3 -27.65 7.01 -1.68
N VAL A 4 -26.97 8.13 -1.82
CA VAL A 4 -27.14 9.08 -2.93
C VAL A 4 -25.79 9.18 -3.62
N PRO A 5 -25.60 8.56 -4.79
CA PRO A 5 -24.31 8.55 -5.48
C PRO A 5 -23.99 9.95 -6.02
N HIS A 6 -22.71 10.34 -5.92
CA HIS A 6 -22.17 11.44 -6.71
C HIS A 6 -22.20 11.08 -8.21
N GLU A 7 -22.17 12.08 -9.09
CA GLU A 7 -22.22 11.85 -10.55
C GLU A 7 -21.10 10.92 -11.03
N TYR A 8 -19.88 11.08 -10.51
CA TYR A 8 -18.78 10.18 -10.87
C TYR A 8 -19.00 8.74 -10.37
N GLN A 9 -19.64 8.56 -9.20
CA GLN A 9 -19.98 7.23 -8.68
C GLN A 9 -21.05 6.58 -9.54
N LYS A 10 -22.06 7.32 -9.94
CA LYS A 10 -23.09 6.86 -10.85
C LYS A 10 -22.47 6.41 -12.18
N TYR A 11 -21.60 7.23 -12.76
CA TYR A 11 -20.86 6.86 -13.98
C TYR A 11 -20.08 5.57 -13.81
N CYS A 12 -19.34 5.39 -12.69
CA CYS A 12 -18.60 4.16 -12.43
C CYS A 12 -19.52 2.95 -12.22
N ILE A 13 -20.69 3.12 -11.57
CA ILE A 13 -21.69 2.06 -11.40
C ILE A 13 -22.24 1.65 -12.78
N ASP A 14 -22.64 2.61 -13.61
CA ASP A 14 -23.18 2.35 -14.95
C ASP A 14 -22.17 1.62 -15.81
N ARG A 15 -20.89 2.04 -15.79
CA ARG A 15 -19.79 1.36 -16.49
C ARG A 15 -19.55 -0.06 -15.98
N MET A 16 -19.61 -0.30 -14.67
CA MET A 16 -19.46 -1.63 -14.09
C MET A 16 -20.62 -2.57 -14.46
N ILE A 17 -21.81 -2.01 -14.68
CA ILE A 17 -22.97 -2.75 -15.13
C ILE A 17 -22.86 -3.08 -16.62
N SER A 18 -22.43 -2.13 -17.45
CA SER A 18 -22.35 -2.32 -18.91
C SER A 18 -21.16 -3.19 -19.33
N ASP A 19 -20.03 -3.08 -18.65
CA ASP A 19 -18.76 -3.64 -19.09
C ASP A 19 -18.42 -4.94 -18.33
N ASP A 20 -18.10 -5.98 -19.08
CA ASP A 20 -17.69 -7.28 -18.48
C ASP A 20 -16.26 -7.25 -17.91
N LYS A 21 -15.45 -6.29 -18.32
CA LYS A 21 -14.05 -6.12 -17.94
C LYS A 21 -13.83 -4.66 -17.59
N LEU A 22 -13.54 -4.36 -16.34
CA LEU A 22 -13.36 -2.96 -15.92
C LEU A 22 -12.26 -2.83 -14.88
N GLY A 23 -11.37 -1.86 -15.08
CA GLY A 23 -10.40 -1.39 -14.09
C GLY A 23 -10.84 -0.06 -13.49
N LEU A 24 -11.14 -0.01 -12.20
CA LEU A 24 -11.40 1.23 -11.47
C LEU A 24 -10.13 1.67 -10.74
N MET A 25 -9.42 2.60 -11.34
CA MET A 25 -8.21 3.23 -10.81
C MET A 25 -8.61 4.53 -10.07
N LEU A 26 -9.44 4.38 -9.06
CA LEU A 26 -9.98 5.50 -8.30
C LEU A 26 -9.16 5.75 -7.05
N ASP A 27 -8.84 6.99 -6.78
CA ASP A 27 -8.17 7.39 -5.55
C ASP A 27 -8.89 6.89 -4.30
N MET A 28 -8.19 6.87 -3.18
CA MET A 28 -8.78 6.49 -1.90
C MET A 28 -9.83 7.52 -1.49
N GLY A 29 -10.95 7.03 -0.93
CA GLY A 29 -12.06 7.89 -0.53
C GLY A 29 -13.13 8.08 -1.59
N LEU A 30 -12.88 7.76 -2.86
CA LEU A 30 -13.88 7.88 -3.94
C LEU A 30 -15.00 6.80 -3.92
N GLY A 31 -15.01 5.93 -2.90
CA GLY A 31 -16.12 5.01 -2.67
C GLY A 31 -16.11 3.74 -3.55
N LYS A 32 -14.93 3.22 -3.92
CA LYS A 32 -14.82 1.96 -4.71
C LYS A 32 -15.71 0.83 -4.20
N THR A 33 -15.78 0.64 -2.88
CA THR A 33 -16.56 -0.44 -2.25
C THR A 33 -18.05 -0.26 -2.49
N ILE A 34 -18.61 0.93 -2.21
CA ILE A 34 -20.05 1.19 -2.40
C ILE A 34 -20.44 1.18 -3.88
N ILE A 35 -19.59 1.71 -4.77
CA ILE A 35 -19.78 1.65 -6.23
C ILE A 35 -19.91 0.18 -6.67
N THR A 36 -18.97 -0.68 -6.23
CA THR A 36 -18.95 -2.09 -6.60
C THR A 36 -20.15 -2.84 -6.06
N LEU A 37 -20.50 -2.65 -4.79
CA LEU A 37 -21.65 -3.31 -4.17
C LEU A 37 -22.98 -2.88 -4.80
N SER A 38 -23.12 -1.61 -5.16
CA SER A 38 -24.31 -1.09 -5.84
C SER A 38 -24.46 -1.72 -7.23
N ALA A 39 -23.36 -1.82 -7.99
CA ALA A 39 -23.37 -2.49 -9.30
C ALA A 39 -23.68 -4.00 -9.18
N ILE A 40 -23.12 -4.70 -8.18
CA ILE A 40 -23.41 -6.12 -7.91
C ILE A 40 -24.89 -6.30 -7.59
N ALA A 41 -25.49 -5.43 -6.75
CA ALA A 41 -26.90 -5.52 -6.40
C ALA A 41 -27.80 -5.35 -7.63
N ASP A 42 -27.50 -4.39 -8.52
CA ASP A 42 -28.23 -4.21 -9.76
C ASP A 42 -28.09 -5.38 -10.73
N LEU A 43 -26.85 -5.82 -10.99
CA LEU A 43 -26.58 -6.98 -11.86
C LEU A 43 -27.27 -8.25 -11.38
N LYS A 44 -27.35 -8.44 -10.06
CA LYS A 44 -27.93 -9.65 -9.49
C LYS A 44 -29.46 -9.61 -9.40
N PHE A 45 -30.04 -8.55 -8.87
CA PHE A 45 -31.45 -8.53 -8.50
C PHE A 45 -32.34 -7.79 -9.50
N ASN A 46 -31.79 -6.89 -10.30
CA ASN A 46 -32.57 -6.19 -11.36
C ASN A 46 -32.35 -6.81 -12.74
N ARG A 47 -31.11 -7.19 -13.07
CA ARG A 47 -30.73 -7.71 -14.40
C ARG A 47 -30.63 -9.22 -14.46
N PHE A 48 -30.42 -9.90 -13.33
CA PHE A 48 -30.26 -11.36 -13.24
C PHE A 48 -29.06 -11.88 -14.07
N GLU A 49 -28.05 -11.05 -14.27
CA GLU A 49 -26.85 -11.37 -15.06
C GLU A 49 -25.74 -12.05 -14.25
N VAL A 50 -25.79 -11.96 -12.91
CA VAL A 50 -24.75 -12.51 -12.02
C VAL A 50 -25.39 -13.37 -10.94
N GLY A 51 -24.92 -14.61 -10.81
CA GLY A 51 -25.36 -15.56 -9.78
C GLY A 51 -24.49 -15.47 -8.51
N LYS A 52 -23.18 -15.71 -8.63
CA LYS A 52 -22.24 -15.72 -7.51
C LYS A 52 -21.05 -14.80 -7.79
N VAL A 53 -20.74 -13.94 -6.84
CA VAL A 53 -19.61 -13.01 -6.89
C VAL A 53 -18.50 -13.44 -5.94
N LEU A 54 -17.25 -13.43 -6.41
CA LEU A 54 -16.07 -13.58 -5.60
C LEU A 54 -15.37 -12.23 -5.46
N ILE A 55 -15.14 -11.81 -4.22
CA ILE A 55 -14.30 -10.65 -3.92
C ILE A 55 -12.98 -11.15 -3.33
N VAL A 56 -11.88 -10.80 -4.00
CA VAL A 56 -10.52 -11.10 -3.57
C VAL A 56 -9.90 -9.82 -3.01
N ALA A 57 -9.62 -9.78 -1.72
CA ALA A 57 -9.18 -8.57 -1.03
C ALA A 57 -7.97 -8.82 -0.11
N PRO A 58 -7.25 -7.77 0.32
CA PRO A 58 -6.31 -7.88 1.44
C PRO A 58 -6.99 -8.40 2.70
N LYS A 59 -6.27 -9.17 3.53
CA LYS A 59 -6.85 -9.89 4.67
C LYS A 59 -7.73 -9.01 5.56
N LYS A 60 -7.24 -7.85 6.01
CA LYS A 60 -8.01 -6.94 6.88
C LYS A 60 -9.27 -6.39 6.22
N VAL A 61 -9.20 -6.10 4.92
CA VAL A 61 -10.36 -5.64 4.13
C VAL A 61 -11.39 -6.75 3.99
N ALA A 62 -10.92 -7.97 3.74
CA ALA A 62 -11.77 -9.16 3.61
C ALA A 62 -12.47 -9.52 4.94
N GLU A 63 -11.87 -9.19 6.08
CA GLU A 63 -12.42 -9.49 7.41
C GLU A 63 -13.63 -8.62 7.80
N ALA A 64 -13.67 -7.34 7.35
CA ALA A 64 -14.67 -6.39 7.83
C ALA A 64 -15.21 -5.43 6.77
N THR A 65 -14.36 -4.78 5.96
CA THR A 65 -14.74 -3.62 5.14
C THR A 65 -15.95 -3.86 4.24
N TRP A 66 -16.03 -5.00 3.57
CA TRP A 66 -17.12 -5.32 2.64
C TRP A 66 -18.44 -5.59 3.37
N THR A 67 -18.41 -6.28 4.50
CA THR A 67 -19.60 -6.54 5.34
C THR A 67 -20.10 -5.29 6.04
N ASP A 68 -19.19 -4.45 6.54
CA ASP A 68 -19.54 -3.19 7.21
C ASP A 68 -20.20 -2.23 6.23
N GLU A 69 -19.69 -2.15 4.98
CA GLU A 69 -20.26 -1.30 3.95
C GLU A 69 -21.67 -1.79 3.53
N ILE A 70 -21.89 -3.10 3.43
CA ILE A 70 -23.23 -3.67 3.18
C ILE A 70 -24.19 -3.30 4.32
N ALA A 71 -23.78 -3.45 5.57
CA ALA A 71 -24.61 -3.13 6.73
C ALA A 71 -24.95 -1.64 6.85
N LYS A 72 -24.13 -0.76 6.29
CA LYS A 72 -24.29 0.69 6.34
C LYS A 72 -25.40 1.21 5.43
N TRP A 73 -25.63 0.58 4.27
CA TRP A 73 -26.50 1.13 3.22
C TRP A 73 -27.77 0.30 3.03
N ASP A 74 -28.95 0.96 3.05
CA ASP A 74 -30.26 0.32 3.03
C ASP A 74 -30.47 -0.54 1.77
N HIS A 75 -30.05 -0.06 0.59
CA HIS A 75 -30.23 -0.78 -0.67
C HIS A 75 -29.33 -2.02 -0.82
N LEU A 76 -28.33 -2.18 0.04
CA LEU A 76 -27.43 -3.36 0.04
C LEU A 76 -27.87 -4.43 1.04
N SER A 77 -28.86 -4.17 1.88
CA SER A 77 -29.32 -5.09 2.96
C SER A 77 -29.80 -6.46 2.44
N ILE A 78 -30.15 -6.55 1.17
CA ILE A 78 -30.60 -7.78 0.51
C ILE A 78 -29.42 -8.72 0.16
N LEU A 79 -28.17 -8.21 0.09
CA LEU A 79 -26.99 -8.98 -0.25
C LEU A 79 -26.54 -9.88 0.89
N LYS A 80 -26.43 -11.18 0.63
CA LYS A 80 -25.89 -12.17 1.56
C LYS A 80 -24.41 -12.41 1.30
N THR A 81 -23.60 -12.32 2.35
CA THR A 81 -22.15 -12.51 2.26
C THR A 81 -21.68 -13.76 3.01
N SER A 82 -20.61 -14.38 2.49
CA SER A 82 -19.89 -15.45 3.17
C SER A 82 -18.39 -15.15 3.18
N LEU A 83 -17.79 -15.08 4.38
CA LEU A 83 -16.37 -14.82 4.56
C LEU A 83 -15.57 -16.13 4.47
N VAL A 84 -14.82 -16.33 3.39
CA VAL A 84 -14.00 -17.52 3.12
C VAL A 84 -12.61 -17.32 3.73
N LEU A 85 -12.55 -17.23 5.06
CA LEU A 85 -11.38 -16.85 5.84
C LEU A 85 -11.01 -17.91 6.89
N GLY A 86 -9.79 -17.79 7.43
CA GLY A 86 -9.28 -18.64 8.50
C GLY A 86 -8.75 -19.99 8.01
N GLY A 87 -8.80 -21.02 8.86
CA GLY A 87 -8.30 -22.36 8.57
C GLY A 87 -9.14 -23.10 7.52
N LEU A 88 -8.59 -24.20 6.97
CA LEU A 88 -9.17 -24.96 5.87
C LEU A 88 -10.65 -25.33 6.10
N GLN A 89 -10.99 -25.91 7.25
CA GLN A 89 -12.35 -26.32 7.55
C GLN A 89 -13.35 -25.14 7.61
N LYS A 90 -12.90 -23.99 8.14
CA LYS A 90 -13.74 -22.78 8.19
C LYS A 90 -14.03 -22.28 6.76
N ARG A 91 -13.03 -22.29 5.89
CA ARG A 91 -13.19 -21.87 4.48
C ARG A 91 -14.13 -22.80 3.71
N ILE A 92 -14.02 -24.13 3.88
CA ILE A 92 -14.92 -25.10 3.25
C ILE A 92 -16.35 -24.88 3.73
N LYS A 93 -16.56 -24.72 5.04
CA LYS A 93 -17.89 -24.39 5.60
C LYS A 93 -18.46 -23.08 5.04
N ALA A 94 -17.61 -22.07 4.84
CA ALA A 94 -18.03 -20.79 4.27
C ALA A 94 -18.45 -20.93 2.79
N LEU A 95 -17.72 -21.73 2.00
CA LEU A 95 -18.08 -22.00 0.59
C LEU A 95 -19.38 -22.81 0.45
N ALA A 96 -19.73 -23.65 1.43
CA ALA A 96 -20.97 -24.43 1.45
C ALA A 96 -22.22 -23.58 1.80
N LYS A 97 -22.06 -22.36 2.32
CA LYS A 97 -23.17 -21.45 2.60
C LYS A 97 -23.76 -20.90 1.31
N THR A 98 -25.07 -20.74 1.28
CA THR A 98 -25.74 -20.00 0.21
C THR A 98 -25.54 -18.51 0.45
N ALA A 99 -24.78 -17.88 -0.42
CA ALA A 99 -24.48 -16.44 -0.39
C ALA A 99 -24.42 -15.87 -1.80
N ASP A 100 -24.58 -14.55 -1.91
CA ASP A 100 -24.47 -13.81 -3.16
C ASP A 100 -23.01 -13.41 -3.44
N ILE A 101 -22.31 -13.04 -2.36
CA ILE A 101 -20.94 -12.58 -2.36
C ILE A 101 -20.10 -13.47 -1.43
N TYR A 102 -19.00 -13.97 -1.97
CA TYR A 102 -17.97 -14.70 -1.21
C TYR A 102 -16.72 -13.83 -1.15
N VAL A 103 -16.25 -13.54 0.07
CA VAL A 103 -15.06 -12.68 0.27
C VAL A 103 -13.90 -13.55 0.73
N ILE A 104 -12.79 -13.51 0.01
CA ILE A 104 -11.57 -14.26 0.32
C ILE A 104 -10.35 -13.33 0.39
N ASN A 105 -9.39 -13.65 1.25
CA ASN A 105 -8.12 -12.93 1.23
C ASN A 105 -7.22 -13.44 0.08
N ARG A 106 -6.51 -12.52 -0.55
CA ARG A 106 -5.70 -12.76 -1.76
C ARG A 106 -4.67 -13.89 -1.60
N GLU A 107 -4.19 -14.16 -0.38
CA GLU A 107 -3.23 -15.23 -0.09
C GLU A 107 -3.85 -16.63 -0.27
N ASN A 108 -5.17 -16.75 -0.15
CA ASN A 108 -5.91 -18.01 -0.28
C ASN A 108 -6.47 -18.27 -1.69
N VAL A 109 -6.25 -17.36 -2.65
CA VAL A 109 -6.78 -17.50 -4.03
C VAL A 109 -6.25 -18.77 -4.71
N THR A 110 -4.96 -19.07 -4.56
CA THR A 110 -4.35 -20.29 -5.13
C THR A 110 -5.07 -21.54 -4.62
N TRP A 111 -5.28 -21.62 -3.31
CA TRP A 111 -6.05 -22.74 -2.72
C TRP A 111 -7.49 -22.81 -3.27
N LEU A 112 -8.17 -21.69 -3.44
CA LEU A 112 -9.55 -21.67 -3.95
C LEU A 112 -9.63 -22.20 -5.38
N VAL A 113 -8.69 -21.79 -6.23
CA VAL A 113 -8.58 -22.26 -7.61
C VAL A 113 -8.30 -23.76 -7.66
N ASP A 114 -7.39 -24.26 -6.82
CA ASP A 114 -7.08 -25.68 -6.69
C ASP A 114 -8.27 -26.49 -6.14
N TYR A 115 -9.05 -25.91 -5.24
CA TYR A 115 -10.26 -26.53 -4.67
C TYR A 115 -11.36 -26.76 -5.70
N TYR A 116 -11.67 -25.74 -6.51
CA TYR A 116 -12.73 -25.84 -7.51
C TYR A 116 -12.28 -26.41 -8.85
N LYS A 117 -11.01 -26.20 -9.23
CA LYS A 117 -10.45 -26.65 -10.52
C LYS A 117 -11.39 -26.28 -11.69
N ASN A 118 -11.99 -27.31 -12.29
CA ASN A 118 -12.89 -27.16 -13.43
C ASN A 118 -14.32 -26.72 -13.05
N ALA A 119 -14.72 -26.90 -11.80
CA ALA A 119 -16.06 -26.58 -11.31
C ALA A 119 -16.16 -25.16 -10.73
N TRP A 120 -15.45 -24.19 -11.32
CA TRP A 120 -15.44 -22.78 -10.89
C TRP A 120 -16.87 -22.21 -10.88
N PRO A 121 -17.38 -21.74 -9.71
CA PRO A 121 -18.81 -21.40 -9.58
C PRO A 121 -19.09 -19.89 -9.62
N PHE A 122 -18.07 -19.03 -9.77
CA PHE A 122 -18.23 -17.58 -9.67
C PHE A 122 -18.27 -16.93 -11.03
N ASP A 123 -19.38 -16.25 -11.33
CA ASP A 123 -19.61 -15.56 -12.59
C ASP A 123 -18.82 -14.24 -12.64
N MET A 124 -18.76 -13.55 -11.49
CA MET A 124 -18.06 -12.28 -11.36
C MET A 124 -16.94 -12.38 -10.33
N VAL A 125 -15.80 -11.80 -10.66
CA VAL A 125 -14.64 -11.68 -9.74
C VAL A 125 -14.25 -10.22 -9.61
N VAL A 126 -14.15 -9.77 -8.37
CA VAL A 126 -13.65 -8.43 -8.01
C VAL A 126 -12.28 -8.58 -7.35
N LEU A 127 -11.27 -7.93 -7.91
CA LEU A 127 -9.91 -7.89 -7.39
C LEU A 127 -9.70 -6.58 -6.66
N ASP A 128 -9.86 -6.59 -5.34
CA ASP A 128 -9.62 -5.42 -4.50
C ASP A 128 -8.11 -5.29 -4.20
N GLU A 129 -7.60 -4.06 -4.23
CA GLU A 129 -6.17 -3.77 -4.32
C GLU A 129 -5.51 -4.55 -5.48
N TRP A 130 -6.08 -4.36 -6.65
CA TRP A 130 -5.69 -5.01 -7.90
C TRP A 130 -4.20 -4.84 -8.22
N SER A 131 -3.55 -3.74 -7.86
CA SER A 131 -2.11 -3.53 -7.93
C SER A 131 -1.28 -4.64 -7.26
N SER A 132 -1.86 -5.36 -6.30
CA SER A 132 -1.21 -6.51 -5.66
C SER A 132 -0.95 -7.70 -6.60
N PHE A 133 -1.54 -7.71 -7.79
CA PHE A 133 -1.36 -8.75 -8.83
C PHE A 133 -0.35 -8.34 -9.91
N LYS A 134 0.38 -7.24 -9.76
CA LYS A 134 1.39 -6.74 -10.70
C LYS A 134 2.52 -7.72 -11.02
N ASN A 135 2.85 -8.65 -10.11
CA ASN A 135 3.87 -9.67 -10.35
C ASN A 135 3.28 -10.89 -11.06
N HIS A 136 3.53 -10.99 -12.38
CA HIS A 136 3.10 -12.11 -13.23
C HIS A 136 3.69 -13.48 -12.85
N GLN A 137 4.78 -13.52 -12.09
CA GLN A 137 5.38 -14.76 -11.60
C GLN A 137 4.74 -15.27 -10.30
N SER A 138 3.96 -14.43 -9.62
CA SER A 138 3.33 -14.80 -8.36
C SER A 138 2.34 -15.96 -8.54
N LYS A 139 2.27 -16.84 -7.52
CA LYS A 139 1.33 -17.98 -7.52
C LYS A 139 -0.11 -17.53 -7.72
N ARG A 140 -0.53 -16.45 -7.05
CA ARG A 140 -1.89 -15.91 -7.15
C ARG A 140 -2.24 -15.42 -8.55
N PHE A 141 -1.31 -14.74 -9.26
CA PHE A 141 -1.53 -14.35 -10.64
C PHE A 141 -1.69 -15.59 -11.55
N LYS A 142 -0.77 -16.55 -11.45
CA LYS A 142 -0.81 -17.78 -12.24
C LYS A 142 -2.10 -18.56 -12.01
N SER A 143 -2.58 -18.66 -10.77
CA SER A 143 -3.84 -19.33 -10.46
C SER A 143 -5.05 -18.65 -11.09
N LEU A 144 -5.18 -17.32 -10.99
CA LEU A 144 -6.27 -16.60 -11.63
C LEU A 144 -6.20 -16.67 -13.16
N LYS A 145 -4.99 -16.63 -13.73
CA LYS A 145 -4.79 -16.79 -15.18
C LYS A 145 -5.38 -18.13 -15.69
N ILE A 146 -5.21 -19.22 -14.94
CA ILE A 146 -5.73 -20.56 -15.34
C ILE A 146 -7.24 -20.56 -15.46
N ILE A 147 -7.94 -19.89 -14.54
CA ILE A 147 -9.41 -19.91 -14.51
C ILE A 147 -10.04 -18.70 -15.21
N ARG A 148 -9.23 -17.78 -15.77
CA ARG A 148 -9.74 -16.51 -16.33
C ARG A 148 -10.86 -16.70 -17.36
N ASN A 149 -10.77 -17.74 -18.19
CA ASN A 149 -11.79 -18.04 -19.20
C ASN A 149 -13.14 -18.51 -18.63
N LYS A 150 -13.20 -18.81 -17.33
CA LYS A 150 -14.42 -19.22 -16.60
C LYS A 150 -15.09 -18.06 -15.88
N ILE A 151 -14.48 -16.89 -15.92
CA ILE A 151 -14.97 -15.67 -15.28
C ILE A 151 -15.63 -14.82 -16.35
N THR A 152 -16.93 -14.63 -16.25
CA THR A 152 -17.71 -13.83 -17.20
C THR A 152 -17.41 -12.34 -16.99
N ARG A 153 -17.49 -11.86 -15.75
CA ARG A 153 -17.24 -10.47 -15.39
C ARG A 153 -16.05 -10.35 -14.46
N ILE A 154 -15.14 -9.41 -14.73
CA ILE A 154 -13.99 -9.16 -13.87
C ILE A 154 -13.79 -7.66 -13.67
N VAL A 155 -13.59 -7.27 -12.40
CA VAL A 155 -13.34 -5.88 -12.01
C VAL A 155 -12.08 -5.79 -11.18
N GLY A 156 -11.20 -4.88 -11.55
CA GLY A 156 -10.01 -4.52 -10.77
C GLY A 156 -10.22 -3.19 -10.05
N LEU A 157 -9.98 -3.14 -8.75
CA LEU A 157 -10.09 -1.93 -7.92
C LEU A 157 -8.72 -1.56 -7.36
N THR A 158 -8.25 -0.34 -7.63
CA THR A 158 -7.00 0.16 -7.03
C THR A 158 -6.99 1.68 -6.93
N GLY A 159 -6.28 2.23 -5.94
CA GLY A 159 -5.93 3.65 -5.86
C GLY A 159 -4.53 3.96 -6.37
N THR A 160 -3.71 2.93 -6.62
CA THR A 160 -2.31 3.05 -7.03
C THR A 160 -2.01 2.01 -8.11
N PRO A 161 -2.39 2.25 -9.38
CA PRO A 161 -2.33 1.23 -10.43
C PRO A 161 -0.89 0.82 -10.82
N ALA A 162 0.04 1.75 -10.81
CA ALA A 162 1.42 1.54 -11.26
C ALA A 162 2.44 2.10 -10.24
N PRO A 163 2.53 1.51 -9.04
CA PRO A 163 3.38 2.06 -7.97
C PRO A 163 4.89 2.01 -8.28
N ASN A 164 5.33 1.12 -9.16
CA ASN A 164 6.73 1.04 -9.63
C ASN A 164 6.85 1.38 -11.13
N GLY A 165 5.92 2.16 -11.67
CA GLY A 165 5.92 2.55 -13.08
C GLY A 165 5.01 1.68 -13.96
N LEU A 166 4.93 2.05 -15.24
CA LEU A 166 4.00 1.47 -16.22
C LEU A 166 4.15 -0.04 -16.44
N ILE A 167 5.32 -0.59 -16.15
CA ILE A 167 5.60 -2.03 -16.29
C ILE A 167 4.70 -2.89 -15.41
N ASP A 168 4.23 -2.34 -14.29
CA ASP A 168 3.32 -3.01 -13.36
C ASP A 168 1.94 -3.26 -13.96
N LEU A 169 1.55 -2.51 -15.00
CA LEU A 169 0.21 -2.58 -15.58
C LEU A 169 -0.03 -3.88 -16.35
N TRP A 170 1.00 -4.47 -16.97
CA TRP A 170 0.80 -5.64 -17.83
C TRP A 170 0.08 -6.80 -17.15
N ALA A 171 0.57 -7.22 -15.98
CA ALA A 171 -0.02 -8.37 -15.28
C ALA A 171 -1.44 -8.06 -14.78
N GLN A 172 -1.66 -6.83 -14.35
CA GLN A 172 -2.97 -6.36 -13.91
C GLN A 172 -3.96 -6.42 -15.08
N LEU A 173 -3.65 -5.76 -16.18
CA LEU A 173 -4.50 -5.72 -17.39
C LEU A 173 -4.68 -7.12 -17.99
N TYR A 174 -3.66 -7.97 -17.94
CA TYR A 174 -3.78 -9.35 -18.42
C TYR A 174 -4.88 -10.13 -17.71
N LEU A 175 -5.11 -9.90 -16.42
CA LEU A 175 -6.21 -10.52 -15.68
C LEU A 175 -7.58 -9.99 -16.13
N LEU A 176 -7.68 -8.76 -16.62
CA LEU A 176 -8.92 -8.22 -17.16
C LEU A 176 -9.20 -8.76 -18.58
N ASP A 177 -8.24 -8.64 -19.49
CA ASP A 177 -8.47 -8.83 -20.93
C ASP A 177 -7.63 -9.92 -21.59
N GLN A 178 -6.83 -10.66 -20.82
CA GLN A 178 -5.96 -11.75 -21.29
C GLN A 178 -4.93 -11.28 -22.34
N GLY A 179 -4.43 -10.04 -22.17
CA GLY A 179 -3.40 -9.44 -23.02
C GLY A 179 -3.92 -8.97 -24.38
N GLU A 180 -5.18 -8.63 -24.46
CA GLU A 180 -5.79 -8.07 -25.68
C GLU A 180 -5.20 -6.70 -26.00
N ARG A 181 -5.02 -5.84 -24.97
CA ARG A 181 -4.53 -4.46 -25.13
C ARG A 181 -3.03 -4.31 -24.96
N LEU A 182 -2.46 -4.94 -23.94
CA LEU A 182 -1.05 -4.78 -23.57
C LEU A 182 -0.19 -6.01 -23.90
N GLU A 183 -0.49 -6.69 -25.03
CA GLU A 183 0.22 -7.85 -25.56
C GLU A 183 -0.03 -9.16 -24.76
N LYS A 184 0.00 -10.29 -25.48
CA LYS A 184 -0.24 -11.65 -24.94
C LYS A 184 0.87 -12.13 -23.99
N THR A 185 2.06 -11.55 -24.09
CA THR A 185 3.21 -11.91 -23.24
C THR A 185 3.91 -10.66 -22.72
N ILE A 186 4.46 -10.76 -21.52
CA ILE A 186 5.23 -9.66 -20.94
C ILE A 186 6.50 -9.33 -21.75
N GLY A 187 7.07 -10.33 -22.46
CA GLY A 187 8.21 -10.10 -23.35
C GLY A 187 7.88 -9.14 -24.46
N LYS A 188 6.76 -9.37 -25.18
CA LYS A 188 6.30 -8.48 -26.25
C LYS A 188 5.91 -7.10 -25.73
N PHE A 189 5.28 -7.03 -24.53
CA PHE A 189 4.96 -5.76 -23.89
C PHE A 189 6.22 -4.95 -23.59
N ARG A 190 7.26 -5.58 -23.00
CA ARG A 190 8.56 -4.94 -22.73
C ARG A 190 9.23 -4.50 -24.02
N GLU A 191 9.34 -5.38 -25.00
CA GLU A 191 9.95 -5.07 -26.30
C GLU A 191 9.30 -3.85 -26.98
N LYS A 192 7.99 -3.72 -26.87
CA LYS A 192 7.22 -2.67 -27.54
C LYS A 192 7.32 -1.32 -26.84
N TYR A 193 7.19 -1.29 -25.52
CA TYR A 193 7.03 -0.07 -24.74
C TYR A 193 8.22 0.31 -23.89
N PHE A 194 9.22 -0.56 -23.78
CA PHE A 194 10.35 -0.32 -22.88
C PHE A 194 11.68 -0.62 -23.55
N GLU A 195 12.72 -0.02 -22.98
CA GLU A 195 14.11 -0.33 -23.27
C GLU A 195 14.77 -0.97 -22.05
N PRO A 196 15.70 -1.92 -22.26
CA PRO A 196 16.46 -2.48 -21.15
C PRO A 196 17.34 -1.39 -20.51
N GLY A 197 17.11 -1.11 -19.24
CA GLY A 197 17.95 -0.21 -18.46
C GLY A 197 19.20 -0.91 -17.91
N GLN A 198 19.42 -0.84 -16.60
CA GLN A 198 20.58 -1.48 -15.97
C GLN A 198 20.54 -2.99 -16.16
N ARG A 199 21.65 -3.56 -16.63
CA ARG A 199 21.79 -5.01 -16.87
C ARG A 199 23.20 -5.51 -16.57
N ASN A 200 23.29 -6.74 -16.14
CA ASN A 200 24.53 -7.52 -16.22
C ASN A 200 24.50 -8.41 -17.49
N ARG A 201 25.49 -9.34 -17.63
CA ARG A 201 25.57 -10.22 -18.81
C ARG A 201 24.34 -11.12 -19.02
N THR A 202 23.58 -11.41 -17.98
CA THR A 202 22.49 -12.40 -18.00
C THR A 202 21.15 -11.89 -17.54
N VAL A 203 21.07 -10.78 -16.78
CA VAL A 203 19.84 -10.27 -16.16
C VAL A 203 19.67 -8.77 -16.43
N ILE A 204 18.47 -8.39 -16.84
CA ILE A 204 18.04 -6.99 -16.92
C ILE A 204 17.35 -6.67 -15.59
N PHE A 205 17.86 -5.66 -14.87
CA PHE A 205 17.38 -5.31 -13.53
C PHE A 205 16.16 -4.37 -13.60
N ASN A 206 16.13 -3.44 -14.55
CA ASN A 206 15.04 -2.51 -14.76
C ASN A 206 14.76 -2.31 -16.25
N TYR A 207 13.61 -1.68 -16.54
CA TYR A 207 13.17 -1.33 -17.89
C TYR A 207 12.70 0.12 -17.87
N ASP A 208 13.27 0.93 -18.75
CA ASP A 208 12.91 2.33 -18.92
C ASP A 208 11.83 2.46 -20.01
N ALA A 209 10.82 3.30 -19.78
CA ALA A 209 9.78 3.50 -20.78
C ALA A 209 10.33 4.25 -21.99
N LYS A 210 10.03 3.77 -23.21
CA LYS A 210 10.34 4.49 -24.45
C LYS A 210 9.53 5.78 -24.53
N GLU A 211 10.05 6.77 -25.24
CA GLU A 211 9.33 8.01 -25.53
C GLU A 211 7.94 7.72 -26.14
N GLY A 212 6.90 8.38 -25.64
CA GLY A 212 5.51 8.19 -26.06
C GLY A 212 4.82 6.91 -25.57
N SER A 213 5.53 6.04 -24.82
CA SER A 213 4.93 4.79 -24.31
C SER A 213 3.86 5.03 -23.26
N ASN A 214 3.99 6.09 -22.46
CA ASN A 214 3.01 6.45 -21.44
C ASN A 214 1.65 6.74 -22.09
N GLU A 215 1.63 7.65 -23.05
CA GLU A 215 0.44 8.05 -23.80
C GLU A 215 -0.17 6.85 -24.55
N ALA A 216 0.66 6.08 -25.23
CA ALA A 216 0.22 4.91 -25.99
C ALA A 216 -0.38 3.80 -25.11
N ILE A 217 0.15 3.56 -23.91
CA ILE A 217 -0.42 2.60 -22.96
C ILE A 217 -1.75 3.13 -22.41
N HIS A 218 -1.80 4.41 -22.00
CA HIS A 218 -3.02 5.01 -21.46
C HIS A 218 -4.15 5.03 -22.50
N GLU A 219 -3.87 5.39 -23.75
CA GLU A 219 -4.85 5.34 -24.83
C GLU A 219 -5.43 3.94 -25.01
N LYS A 220 -4.56 2.90 -25.02
CA LYS A 220 -4.99 1.52 -25.22
C LYS A 220 -5.87 0.93 -24.11
N ILE A 221 -5.74 1.43 -22.90
CA ILE A 221 -6.52 0.92 -21.74
C ILE A 221 -7.72 1.80 -21.39
N SER A 222 -7.85 2.96 -22.04
CA SER A 222 -8.86 3.98 -21.70
C SER A 222 -10.30 3.50 -21.84
N ASP A 223 -10.55 2.51 -22.71
CA ASP A 223 -11.86 1.93 -22.93
C ASP A 223 -12.31 0.98 -21.80
N ILE A 224 -11.37 0.33 -21.10
CA ILE A 224 -11.67 -0.60 -19.99
C ILE A 224 -11.14 -0.12 -18.62
N CYS A 225 -10.52 1.05 -18.54
CA CYS A 225 -10.01 1.60 -17.30
C CYS A 225 -10.55 3.01 -17.06
N ILE A 226 -11.03 3.26 -15.86
CA ILE A 226 -11.44 4.59 -15.38
C ILE A 226 -10.42 5.03 -14.35
N SER A 227 -9.79 6.18 -14.57
CA SER A 227 -8.86 6.80 -13.62
C SER A 227 -9.41 8.12 -13.11
N MET A 228 -9.49 8.28 -11.79
CA MET A 228 -9.99 9.51 -11.15
C MET A 228 -9.17 9.83 -9.90
N LYS A 229 -8.82 11.10 -9.75
CA LYS A 229 -8.16 11.61 -8.54
C LYS A 229 -9.20 12.17 -7.57
N ALA A 230 -8.92 12.03 -6.27
CA ALA A 230 -9.82 12.53 -5.23
C ALA A 230 -9.95 14.07 -5.26
N GLU A 231 -8.86 14.76 -5.59
CA GLU A 231 -8.81 16.23 -5.70
C GLU A 231 -9.74 16.81 -6.76
N ASP A 232 -10.11 16.04 -7.79
CA ASP A 232 -11.00 16.49 -8.87
C ASP A 232 -12.48 16.40 -8.48
N TYR A 233 -12.83 15.62 -7.45
CA TYR A 233 -14.22 15.26 -7.13
C TYR A 233 -14.62 15.49 -5.68
N LEU A 234 -13.65 15.68 -4.77
CA LEU A 234 -13.87 15.85 -3.34
C LEU A 234 -13.24 17.16 -2.87
N GLU A 235 -14.00 17.94 -2.13
CA GLU A 235 -13.47 19.04 -1.34
C GLU A 235 -12.77 18.47 -0.10
N LEU A 236 -11.48 18.26 -0.21
CA LEU A 236 -10.65 17.82 0.89
C LEU A 236 -9.95 19.04 1.53
N PRO A 237 -9.76 19.05 2.85
CA PRO A 237 -8.95 20.09 3.48
C PRO A 237 -7.49 20.01 3.00
N ASP A 238 -6.76 21.11 3.12
CA ASP A 238 -5.34 21.17 2.77
C ASP A 238 -4.54 20.08 3.49
N ILE A 239 -3.51 19.58 2.83
CA ILE A 239 -2.50 18.72 3.41
C ILE A 239 -1.17 19.47 3.51
N ILE A 240 -0.56 19.44 4.69
CA ILE A 240 0.71 20.10 4.98
C ILE A 240 1.76 19.03 5.27
N TYR A 241 2.86 19.06 4.54
CA TYR A 241 4.02 18.20 4.77
C TYR A 241 5.10 18.98 5.50
N GLU A 242 5.42 18.56 6.71
CA GLU A 242 6.44 19.17 7.55
C GLU A 242 7.61 18.23 7.76
N GLN A 243 8.82 18.71 7.51
CA GLN A 243 10.04 18.01 7.91
C GLN A 243 10.46 18.50 9.30
N VAL A 244 10.51 17.61 10.25
CA VAL A 244 10.96 17.85 11.62
C VAL A 244 12.41 17.37 11.72
N PRO A 245 13.40 18.26 11.66
CA PRO A 245 14.80 17.86 11.66
C PRO A 245 15.21 17.28 13.01
N VAL A 246 15.95 16.18 12.94
CA VAL A 246 16.62 15.54 14.08
C VAL A 246 18.13 15.69 13.86
N VAL A 247 18.80 16.33 14.78
CA VAL A 247 20.26 16.48 14.75
C VAL A 247 20.88 15.43 15.66
N LEU A 248 21.75 14.59 15.13
CA LEU A 248 22.51 13.63 15.94
C LEU A 248 23.55 14.36 16.78
N ASP A 249 23.69 14.01 18.04
CA ASP A 249 24.80 14.49 18.85
C ASP A 249 26.14 13.94 18.31
N SER A 250 27.26 14.50 18.79
CA SER A 250 28.59 14.17 18.27
C SER A 250 28.91 12.66 18.41
N LYS A 251 28.45 12.01 19.48
CA LYS A 251 28.66 10.59 19.72
C LYS A 251 27.80 9.74 18.80
N ALA A 252 26.52 10.07 18.67
CA ALA A 252 25.58 9.40 17.77
C ALA A 252 26.02 9.54 16.32
N LYS A 253 26.43 10.74 15.90
CA LYS A 253 26.95 11.00 14.55
C LYS A 253 28.18 10.15 14.25
N LYS A 254 29.16 10.14 15.17
CA LYS A 254 30.35 9.32 15.03
C LYS A 254 30.02 7.84 14.88
N SER A 255 29.12 7.33 15.73
CA SER A 255 28.68 5.92 15.66
C SER A 255 27.95 5.61 14.36
N TYR A 256 27.13 6.54 13.88
CA TYR A 256 26.44 6.39 12.59
C TYR A 256 27.46 6.31 11.45
N ASP A 257 28.40 7.26 11.36
CA ASP A 257 29.40 7.35 10.30
C ASP A 257 30.35 6.12 10.28
N GLU A 258 30.77 5.65 11.45
CA GLU A 258 31.60 4.45 11.58
C GLU A 258 30.87 3.18 11.06
N LEU A 259 29.60 3.02 11.43
CA LEU A 259 28.78 1.88 11.01
C LEU A 259 28.41 1.97 9.54
N GLU A 260 28.10 3.16 9.02
CA GLU A 260 27.87 3.38 7.59
C GLU A 260 29.13 3.02 6.78
N LYS A 261 30.29 3.54 7.22
CA LYS A 261 31.57 3.24 6.59
C LYS A 261 31.89 1.76 6.58
N LYS A 262 31.75 1.07 7.73
CA LYS A 262 31.96 -0.36 7.85
C LYS A 262 31.04 -1.15 6.92
N ALA A 263 29.75 -0.85 6.90
CA ALA A 263 28.76 -1.55 6.09
C ALA A 263 28.98 -1.32 4.58
N ILE A 264 29.51 -0.17 4.18
CA ILE A 264 29.89 0.12 2.81
C ILE A 264 31.15 -0.64 2.40
N LEU A 265 32.16 -0.73 3.29
CA LEU A 265 33.37 -1.51 3.04
C LEU A 265 33.09 -3.01 2.86
N GLU A 266 32.14 -3.57 3.62
CA GLU A 266 31.68 -4.95 3.47
C GLU A 266 31.05 -5.24 2.07
N LEU A 267 30.63 -4.20 1.34
CA LEU A 267 30.10 -4.32 -0.03
C LEU A 267 31.14 -4.06 -1.13
N GLU A 268 32.36 -3.65 -0.80
CA GLU A 268 33.38 -3.22 -1.81
C GLU A 268 33.73 -4.32 -2.82
N ASP A 269 33.71 -5.58 -2.41
CA ASP A 269 34.04 -6.73 -3.26
C ASP A 269 32.80 -7.36 -3.93
N THR A 270 31.60 -6.79 -3.72
CA THR A 270 30.35 -7.32 -4.26
C THR A 270 29.67 -6.38 -5.22
N GLU A 271 29.10 -6.90 -6.30
CA GLU A 271 28.26 -6.12 -7.20
C GLU A 271 27.03 -5.56 -6.42
N ILE A 272 26.79 -4.25 -6.53
CA ILE A 272 25.66 -3.62 -5.84
C ILE A 272 24.37 -4.05 -6.53
N THR A 273 23.69 -5.00 -5.92
CA THR A 273 22.36 -5.46 -6.34
C THR A 273 21.28 -4.72 -5.54
N VAL A 274 20.04 -4.69 -6.05
CA VAL A 274 18.90 -4.13 -5.32
C VAL A 274 18.72 -4.79 -3.95
N ALA A 275 19.03 -6.08 -3.83
CA ALA A 275 18.85 -6.82 -2.59
C ALA A 275 19.85 -6.41 -1.49
N ASN A 276 21.16 -6.29 -1.81
CA ASN A 276 22.16 -5.86 -0.83
C ASN A 276 22.07 -4.36 -0.55
N ALA A 277 21.68 -3.54 -1.54
CA ALA A 277 21.33 -2.13 -1.36
C ALA A 277 20.18 -1.94 -0.37
N ALA A 278 19.11 -2.73 -0.50
CA ALA A 278 17.98 -2.69 0.42
C ALA A 278 18.36 -3.13 1.84
N ALA A 279 19.19 -4.17 1.97
CA ALA A 279 19.65 -4.65 3.27
C ALA A 279 20.50 -3.59 3.99
N LEU A 280 21.44 -2.96 3.28
CA LEU A 280 22.25 -1.86 3.81
C LEU A 280 21.37 -0.67 4.20
N SER A 281 20.47 -0.23 3.32
CA SER A 281 19.57 0.87 3.61
C SER A 281 18.73 0.62 4.86
N ASN A 282 18.23 -0.62 5.05
CA ASN A 282 17.49 -0.96 6.27
C ASN A 282 18.36 -0.88 7.54
N LYS A 283 19.63 -1.29 7.49
CA LYS A 283 20.57 -1.12 8.61
C LYS A 283 20.80 0.37 8.92
N LEU A 284 21.02 1.19 7.91
CA LEU A 284 21.25 2.63 8.09
C LEU A 284 20.00 3.36 8.62
N LEU A 285 18.79 2.96 8.20
CA LEU A 285 17.54 3.49 8.75
C LEU A 285 17.31 3.07 10.22
N GLN A 286 17.71 1.85 10.60
CA GLN A 286 17.69 1.44 11.99
C GLN A 286 18.61 2.33 12.85
N LEU A 287 19.83 2.60 12.36
CA LEU A 287 20.77 3.49 13.02
C LEU A 287 20.24 4.93 13.13
N ALA A 288 19.66 5.48 12.05
CA ALA A 288 19.02 6.79 12.08
C ALA A 288 17.87 6.87 13.09
N ASN A 289 17.17 5.75 13.33
CA ASN A 289 16.16 5.65 14.39
C ASN A 289 16.75 5.43 15.80
N GLY A 290 18.07 5.21 15.90
CA GLY A 290 18.80 5.13 17.16
C GLY A 290 19.03 3.74 17.73
N THR A 291 18.78 2.68 16.95
CA THR A 291 19.00 1.29 17.34
C THR A 291 19.39 0.45 16.14
N ILE A 292 19.98 -0.71 16.38
CA ILE A 292 20.32 -1.70 15.35
C ILE A 292 20.06 -3.13 15.86
N TYR A 293 19.63 -4.03 14.99
CA TYR A 293 19.61 -5.46 15.28
C TYR A 293 20.99 -6.10 14.97
N ASN A 294 21.49 -6.93 15.89
CA ASN A 294 22.62 -7.80 15.60
C ASN A 294 22.16 -9.06 14.81
N GLU A 295 23.13 -9.95 14.53
CA GLU A 295 22.88 -11.22 13.84
C GLU A 295 21.89 -12.13 14.58
N ASN A 296 21.87 -12.06 15.93
CA ASN A 296 20.96 -12.81 16.79
C ASN A 296 19.59 -12.12 16.96
N ARG A 297 19.33 -11.01 16.25
CA ARG A 297 18.13 -10.17 16.37
C ARG A 297 17.97 -9.49 17.72
N GLU A 298 19.03 -9.34 18.50
CA GLU A 298 19.02 -8.54 19.71
C GLU A 298 19.14 -7.06 19.34
N VAL A 299 18.48 -6.21 20.11
CA VAL A 299 18.40 -4.74 19.88
C VAL A 299 19.54 -4.05 20.64
N PHE A 300 20.39 -3.35 19.89
CA PHE A 300 21.42 -2.48 20.47
C PHE A 300 21.02 -1.01 20.32
N LYS A 301 20.94 -0.33 21.44
CA LYS A 301 20.67 1.11 21.49
C LYS A 301 21.94 1.88 21.12
N VAL A 302 21.81 2.82 20.19
CA VAL A 302 22.90 3.68 19.73
C VAL A 302 22.71 5.12 20.26
N HIS A 303 21.51 5.70 20.11
CA HIS A 303 21.17 7.03 20.58
C HIS A 303 19.66 7.21 20.80
N ASP A 304 19.29 8.32 21.45
CA ASP A 304 17.88 8.70 21.68
C ASP A 304 17.44 9.95 20.92
N CYS A 305 18.30 10.59 20.12
CA CYS A 305 18.04 11.89 19.48
C CYS A 305 16.67 11.95 18.78
N LYS A 306 16.27 10.85 18.10
CA LYS A 306 14.98 10.79 17.40
C LYS A 306 13.81 10.63 18.38
N ILE A 307 13.97 9.91 19.48
CA ILE A 307 12.97 9.79 20.54
C ILE A 307 12.79 11.12 21.25
N GLU A 308 13.86 11.81 21.58
CA GLU A 308 13.81 13.14 22.24
C GLU A 308 13.06 14.13 21.36
N ARG A 309 13.41 14.20 20.07
CA ARG A 309 12.71 15.07 19.13
C ARG A 309 11.25 14.70 18.91
N PHE A 310 10.93 13.39 18.97
CA PHE A 310 9.55 12.91 18.92
C PHE A 310 8.75 13.38 20.13
N LEU A 311 9.31 13.30 21.35
CA LEU A 311 8.65 13.78 22.57
C LEU A 311 8.39 15.30 22.53
N GLU A 312 9.37 16.09 22.07
CA GLU A 312 9.18 17.52 21.85
C GLU A 312 8.03 17.81 20.87
N LEU A 313 7.94 17.04 19.78
CA LEU A 313 6.84 17.18 18.82
C LEU A 313 5.49 16.83 19.46
N ILE A 314 5.39 15.76 20.24
CA ILE A 314 4.17 15.40 20.97
C ILE A 314 3.73 16.52 21.93
N GLU A 315 4.66 17.15 22.64
CA GLU A 315 4.35 18.32 23.49
C GLU A 315 3.82 19.50 22.66
N GLN A 316 4.44 19.77 21.50
CA GLN A 316 4.00 20.84 20.58
C GLN A 316 2.58 20.62 20.02
N LEU A 317 2.13 19.37 19.91
CA LEU A 317 0.75 19.07 19.48
C LEU A 317 -0.30 19.49 20.52
N ASN A 318 0.12 19.77 21.76
CA ASN A 318 -0.74 20.29 22.83
C ASN A 318 -2.04 19.47 23.02
N GLY A 319 -1.89 18.16 23.13
CA GLY A 319 -2.98 17.22 23.36
C GLY A 319 -3.81 16.84 22.12
N LYS A 320 -3.47 17.33 20.93
CA LYS A 320 -4.10 16.86 19.70
C LYS A 320 -3.71 15.40 19.41
N PRO A 321 -4.66 14.55 19.02
CA PRO A 321 -4.37 13.15 18.72
C PRO A 321 -3.47 13.00 17.49
N ALA A 322 -2.56 12.01 17.53
CA ALA A 322 -1.65 11.73 16.43
C ALA A 322 -1.63 10.26 16.06
N LEU A 323 -1.70 10.01 14.73
CA LEU A 323 -1.43 8.70 14.12
C LEU A 323 0.07 8.60 13.85
N VAL A 324 0.76 7.70 14.56
CA VAL A 324 2.22 7.57 14.52
C VAL A 324 2.62 6.32 13.77
N PHE A 325 3.37 6.48 12.67
CA PHE A 325 3.93 5.38 11.89
C PHE A 325 5.35 5.07 12.33
N TYR A 326 5.58 3.80 12.67
CA TYR A 326 6.90 3.24 12.96
C TYR A 326 7.30 2.22 11.90
N ASN A 327 8.59 2.06 11.65
CA ASN A 327 9.10 1.14 10.64
C ASN A 327 9.60 -0.19 11.24
N PHE A 328 10.31 -0.14 12.37
CA PHE A 328 10.89 -1.31 13.05
C PHE A 328 10.19 -1.62 14.37
N GLN A 329 10.28 -2.88 14.84
CA GLN A 329 9.66 -3.25 16.13
C GLN A 329 10.30 -2.50 17.29
N HIS A 330 11.62 -2.30 17.27
CA HIS A 330 12.31 -1.52 18.28
C HIS A 330 11.85 -0.06 18.32
N ASP A 331 11.45 0.55 17.20
CA ASP A 331 10.89 1.92 17.19
C ASP A 331 9.63 1.96 18.04
N LYS A 332 8.70 1.01 17.77
CA LYS A 332 7.45 0.87 18.54
C LYS A 332 7.72 0.71 20.03
N ASP A 333 8.63 -0.20 20.40
CA ASP A 333 8.92 -0.52 21.81
C ASP A 333 9.53 0.68 22.52
N ARG A 334 10.43 1.43 21.86
CA ARG A 334 11.03 2.67 22.38
C ARG A 334 10.04 3.81 22.51
N ILE A 335 9.13 3.99 21.55
CA ILE A 335 8.07 5.00 21.63
C ILE A 335 7.16 4.71 22.82
N ILE A 336 6.74 3.46 23.01
CA ILE A 336 5.89 3.05 24.13
C ILE A 336 6.63 3.30 25.46
N GLU A 337 7.90 2.91 25.56
CA GLU A 337 8.70 3.12 26.75
C GLU A 337 8.90 4.60 27.06
N ALA A 338 9.16 5.43 26.05
CA ALA A 338 9.35 6.86 26.21
C ALA A 338 8.08 7.60 26.67
N LEU A 339 6.91 7.08 26.36
CA LEU A 339 5.62 7.66 26.71
C LEU A 339 4.96 6.99 27.92
N LYS A 340 5.58 5.99 28.56
CA LYS A 340 4.96 5.17 29.62
C LYS A 340 4.49 5.99 30.84
N ASP A 341 5.26 7.03 31.20
CA ASP A 341 4.97 7.89 32.33
C ASP A 341 4.07 9.10 31.94
N SER A 342 3.68 9.20 30.67
CA SER A 342 2.75 10.22 30.20
C SER A 342 1.32 9.86 30.59
N LYS A 343 0.44 10.87 30.64
CA LYS A 343 -1.02 10.65 30.83
C LYS A 343 -1.75 10.34 29.54
N LEU A 344 -1.01 10.15 28.43
CA LEU A 344 -1.57 9.93 27.11
C LEU A 344 -2.10 8.50 26.96
N ARG A 345 -3.26 8.36 26.33
CA ARG A 345 -3.87 7.09 25.99
C ARG A 345 -3.24 6.55 24.69
N ILE A 346 -2.28 5.64 24.84
CA ILE A 346 -1.50 5.09 23.74
C ILE A 346 -2.06 3.72 23.36
N ARG A 347 -2.26 3.47 22.06
CA ARG A 347 -2.72 2.18 21.57
C ARG A 347 -2.05 1.76 20.27
N LEU A 348 -1.89 0.45 20.07
CA LEU A 348 -1.46 -0.13 18.80
C LEU A 348 -2.67 -0.46 17.95
N LEU A 349 -2.64 -0.10 16.68
CA LEU A 349 -3.67 -0.42 15.70
C LEU A 349 -3.60 -1.90 15.29
N LYS A 350 -4.35 -2.76 15.96
CA LYS A 350 -4.38 -4.23 15.73
C LYS A 350 -5.75 -4.74 15.32
N THR A 351 -6.80 -4.21 15.92
CA THR A 351 -8.17 -4.72 15.82
C THR A 351 -9.12 -3.65 15.24
N PRO A 352 -10.30 -4.04 14.73
CA PRO A 352 -11.34 -3.08 14.36
C PRO A 352 -11.80 -2.18 15.52
N GLN A 353 -11.73 -2.69 16.76
CA GLN A 353 -12.09 -1.91 17.95
C GLN A 353 -11.14 -0.73 18.16
N ASP A 354 -9.83 -0.88 17.88
CA ASP A 354 -8.86 0.21 17.98
C ASP A 354 -9.20 1.36 17.02
N GLN A 355 -9.71 1.05 15.83
CA GLN A 355 -10.21 2.06 14.88
C GLN A 355 -11.45 2.79 15.42
N LEU A 356 -12.39 2.06 16.02
CA LEU A 356 -13.60 2.66 16.57
C LEU A 356 -13.27 3.57 17.75
N ASP A 357 -12.41 3.13 18.66
CA ASP A 357 -11.98 3.91 19.83
C ASP A 357 -11.19 5.15 19.40
N TRP A 358 -10.33 5.06 18.39
CA TRP A 358 -9.64 6.19 17.77
C TRP A 358 -10.64 7.23 17.22
N ASN A 359 -11.60 6.78 16.43
CA ASN A 359 -12.59 7.67 15.81
C ASN A 359 -13.55 8.32 16.83
N LYS A 360 -13.67 7.75 18.04
CA LYS A 360 -14.42 8.35 19.17
C LYS A 360 -13.59 9.33 19.98
N GLY A 361 -12.29 9.50 19.70
CA GLY A 361 -11.40 10.33 20.48
C GLY A 361 -10.97 9.72 21.82
N GLU A 362 -11.02 8.38 21.95
CA GLU A 362 -10.61 7.65 23.15
C GLU A 362 -9.10 7.31 23.14
N ILE A 363 -8.36 7.66 22.07
CA ILE A 363 -6.94 7.40 21.90
C ILE A 363 -6.24 8.71 21.55
N ASP A 364 -5.16 9.03 22.25
CA ASP A 364 -4.36 10.22 21.98
C ASP A 364 -3.23 9.93 21.00
N ILE A 365 -2.57 8.76 21.14
CA ILE A 365 -1.52 8.30 20.24
C ILE A 365 -1.86 6.92 19.71
N LEU A 366 -2.14 6.84 18.40
CA LEU A 366 -2.38 5.57 17.71
C LEU A 366 -1.13 5.15 16.95
N LEU A 367 -0.46 4.09 17.42
CA LEU A 367 0.73 3.54 16.77
C LEU A 367 0.36 2.52 15.70
N ALA A 368 0.91 2.65 14.51
CA ALA A 368 0.67 1.73 13.40
C ALA A 368 1.93 1.44 12.59
N HIS A 369 2.09 0.20 12.13
CA HIS A 369 3.03 -0.09 11.05
C HIS A 369 2.37 0.27 9.71
N PRO A 370 3.05 0.94 8.76
CA PRO A 370 2.44 1.37 7.50
C PRO A 370 1.72 0.25 6.74
N ALA A 371 2.31 -0.93 6.64
CA ALA A 371 1.68 -2.09 6.01
C ALA A 371 0.39 -2.57 6.72
N SER A 372 0.26 -2.30 8.02
CA SER A 372 -0.94 -2.64 8.79
C SER A 372 -2.06 -1.62 8.59
N ALA A 373 -1.71 -0.36 8.40
CA ALA A 373 -2.64 0.73 8.18
C ALA A 373 -3.01 0.92 6.71
N ALA A 374 -2.19 0.38 5.77
CA ALA A 374 -2.36 0.60 4.34
C ALA A 374 -3.71 0.14 3.78
N TYR A 375 -4.40 -0.80 4.43
CA TYR A 375 -5.60 -1.42 3.86
C TYR A 375 -6.87 -1.20 4.69
N GLY A 376 -7.90 -0.62 4.04
CA GLY A 376 -9.30 -0.68 4.46
C GLY A 376 -9.73 0.08 5.72
N LEU A 377 -8.86 0.89 6.33
CA LEU A 377 -9.16 1.58 7.58
C LEU A 377 -9.64 3.02 7.33
N ASN A 378 -10.62 3.46 8.13
CA ASN A 378 -11.17 4.81 8.15
C ASN A 378 -10.78 5.48 9.47
N LEU A 379 -9.74 6.31 9.46
CA LEU A 379 -9.18 6.92 10.67
C LEU A 379 -9.37 8.44 10.72
N GLN A 380 -10.02 9.04 9.72
CA GLN A 380 -10.12 10.50 9.56
C GLN A 380 -10.92 11.22 10.66
N ALA A 381 -11.79 10.51 11.39
CA ALA A 381 -12.59 11.14 12.44
C ALA A 381 -11.84 11.29 13.77
N GLY A 382 -10.74 10.55 13.97
CA GLY A 382 -10.01 10.54 15.23
C GLY A 382 -8.92 11.60 15.35
N GLY A 383 -8.54 12.26 14.26
CA GLY A 383 -7.52 13.32 14.30
C GLY A 383 -7.03 13.74 12.92
N ASN A 384 -6.12 14.71 12.90
CA ASN A 384 -5.58 15.32 11.69
C ASN A 384 -4.04 15.40 11.66
N HIS A 385 -3.35 14.85 12.66
CA HIS A 385 -1.88 14.77 12.70
C HIS A 385 -1.39 13.37 12.39
N VAL A 386 -0.46 13.26 11.43
CA VAL A 386 0.32 12.06 11.12
C VAL A 386 1.76 12.30 11.49
N ILE A 387 2.41 11.37 12.19
CA ILE A 387 3.83 11.44 12.49
C ILE A 387 4.52 10.21 11.92
N TRP A 388 5.48 10.43 11.02
CA TRP A 388 6.40 9.40 10.55
C TRP A 388 7.63 9.40 11.45
N PHE A 389 7.66 8.49 12.43
CA PHE A 389 8.83 8.27 13.27
C PHE A 389 9.98 7.62 12.49
N GLY A 390 9.67 6.65 11.65
CA GLY A 390 10.61 6.00 10.75
C GLY A 390 10.03 5.88 9.34
N LEU A 391 10.78 6.31 8.33
CA LEU A 391 10.40 6.20 6.92
C LEU A 391 10.73 4.81 6.36
N ASN A 392 10.04 4.42 5.29
CA ASN A 392 10.35 3.25 4.49
C ASN A 392 10.40 3.58 3.00
N TRP A 393 10.98 2.67 2.20
CA TRP A 393 11.15 2.84 0.75
C TRP A 393 9.91 2.50 -0.09
N SER A 394 8.73 2.34 0.52
CA SER A 394 7.52 2.03 -0.24
C SER A 394 6.65 3.27 -0.42
N LEU A 395 6.73 3.89 -1.60
CA LEU A 395 5.87 5.00 -1.97
C LEU A 395 4.37 4.62 -1.86
N GLU A 396 4.03 3.40 -2.25
CA GLU A 396 2.67 2.89 -2.13
C GLU A 396 2.18 2.89 -0.68
N LEU A 397 2.96 2.29 0.25
CA LEU A 397 2.61 2.26 1.67
C LEU A 397 2.56 3.67 2.28
N TYR A 398 3.50 4.53 1.88
CA TYR A 398 3.54 5.92 2.33
C TYR A 398 2.28 6.69 1.91
N GLN A 399 1.91 6.63 0.64
CA GLN A 399 0.72 7.29 0.12
C GLN A 399 -0.56 6.73 0.74
N GLN A 400 -0.66 5.40 0.84
CA GLN A 400 -1.82 4.74 1.44
C GLN A 400 -1.98 5.09 2.93
N ALA A 401 -0.88 5.15 3.68
CA ALA A 401 -0.87 5.51 5.09
C ALA A 401 -1.34 6.96 5.31
N ASN A 402 -0.82 7.92 4.56
CA ASN A 402 -1.21 9.33 4.66
C ASN A 402 -2.70 9.54 4.32
N LYS A 403 -3.23 8.82 3.33
CA LYS A 403 -4.65 8.85 2.94
C LYS A 403 -5.59 8.19 3.98
N ARG A 404 -5.09 7.73 5.15
CA ARG A 404 -5.97 7.27 6.25
C ARG A 404 -6.63 8.43 7.00
N LEU A 405 -5.96 9.56 7.09
CA LEU A 405 -6.52 10.79 7.68
C LEU A 405 -6.97 11.77 6.60
N HIS A 406 -6.23 11.92 5.49
CA HIS A 406 -6.58 12.82 4.39
C HIS A 406 -7.51 12.14 3.39
N ARG A 407 -8.80 12.15 3.69
CA ARG A 407 -9.87 11.53 2.89
C ARG A 407 -11.23 12.14 3.18
N GLN A 408 -12.25 11.76 2.39
CA GLN A 408 -13.63 12.20 2.57
C GLN A 408 -14.11 12.05 4.02
N GLY A 409 -14.67 13.11 4.58
CA GLY A 409 -15.10 13.19 5.98
C GLY A 409 -14.05 13.79 6.94
N GLN A 410 -12.86 14.13 6.46
CA GLN A 410 -11.92 14.98 7.21
C GLN A 410 -12.32 16.44 7.03
N THR A 411 -12.39 17.20 8.13
CA THR A 411 -12.79 18.61 8.16
C THR A 411 -11.64 19.55 8.51
N GLU A 412 -10.55 19.01 9.05
CA GLU A 412 -9.40 19.80 9.45
C GLU A 412 -8.23 19.60 8.48
N LYS A 413 -7.33 20.60 8.38
CA LYS A 413 -6.08 20.48 7.63
C LYS A 413 -5.26 19.34 8.19
N VAL A 414 -4.86 18.40 7.33
CA VAL A 414 -4.03 17.26 7.73
C VAL A 414 -2.56 17.68 7.72
N ILE A 415 -1.86 17.47 8.83
CA ILE A 415 -0.45 17.80 8.97
C ILE A 415 0.34 16.50 9.09
N ILE A 416 1.28 16.31 8.18
CA ILE A 416 2.15 15.13 8.13
C ILE A 416 3.56 15.53 8.54
N HIS A 417 3.95 15.15 9.74
CA HIS A 417 5.26 15.41 10.31
C HIS A 417 6.21 14.26 10.00
N HIS A 418 7.39 14.58 9.45
CA HIS A 418 8.44 13.60 9.17
C HIS A 418 9.65 13.87 10.06
N LEU A 419 9.95 12.96 10.97
CA LEU A 419 11.17 13.02 11.77
C LEU A 419 12.35 12.56 10.92
N ILE A 420 13.19 13.50 10.49
CA ILE A 420 14.29 13.28 9.54
C ILE A 420 15.63 13.53 10.25
N CYS A 421 16.40 12.46 10.46
CA CYS A 421 17.78 12.60 10.92
C CYS A 421 18.65 13.21 9.82
N LYS A 422 19.22 14.37 10.13
CA LYS A 422 20.08 15.10 9.20
C LYS A 422 21.37 14.33 8.91
N GLU A 423 21.84 14.43 7.67
CA GLU A 423 23.04 13.75 7.17
C GLU A 423 23.01 12.22 7.36
N THR A 424 21.81 11.63 7.28
CA THR A 424 21.61 10.18 7.36
C THR A 424 20.78 9.67 6.18
N ARG A 425 20.53 8.38 6.17
CA ARG A 425 19.69 7.71 5.16
C ARG A 425 18.23 8.18 5.14
N ASP A 426 17.75 8.81 6.21
CA ASP A 426 16.40 9.38 6.25
C ASP A 426 16.19 10.46 5.17
N GLU A 427 17.22 11.27 4.89
CA GLU A 427 17.12 12.33 3.86
C GLU A 427 16.96 11.72 2.46
N ASP A 428 17.74 10.68 2.15
CA ASP A 428 17.64 10.00 0.85
C ASP A 428 16.26 9.36 0.64
N VAL A 429 15.71 8.76 1.71
CA VAL A 429 14.34 8.18 1.66
C VAL A 429 13.31 9.27 1.43
N MET A 430 13.42 10.39 2.14
CA MET A 430 12.47 11.50 2.01
C MET A 430 12.51 12.09 0.59
N GLU A 431 13.68 12.28 0.03
CA GLU A 431 13.86 12.75 -1.34
C GLU A 431 13.24 11.80 -2.36
N ALA A 432 13.49 10.48 -2.21
CA ALA A 432 12.89 9.46 -3.09
C ALA A 432 11.36 9.44 -3.02
N LEU A 433 10.78 9.59 -1.81
CA LEU A 433 9.33 9.62 -1.62
C LEU A 433 8.69 10.89 -2.20
N GLN A 434 9.39 12.03 -2.20
CA GLN A 434 8.91 13.30 -2.76
C GLN A 434 8.93 13.30 -4.28
N ASN A 435 9.97 12.74 -4.90
CA ASN A 435 10.15 12.74 -6.35
C ASN A 435 9.20 11.83 -7.11
N LYS A 436 8.40 11.00 -6.42
CA LYS A 436 7.39 10.08 -6.99
C LYS A 436 7.90 9.20 -8.14
N GLY A 437 9.21 9.04 -8.26
CA GLY A 437 9.88 8.21 -9.25
C GLY A 437 9.99 6.73 -8.85
N ASP A 438 10.82 5.98 -9.57
CA ASP A 438 11.14 4.61 -9.16
C ASP A 438 12.01 4.64 -7.89
N VAL A 439 11.37 4.30 -6.76
CA VAL A 439 12.02 4.31 -5.44
C VAL A 439 13.15 3.28 -5.36
N GLN A 440 13.11 2.20 -6.15
CA GLN A 440 14.17 1.19 -6.17
C GLN A 440 15.42 1.73 -6.87
N ASP A 441 15.25 2.43 -7.98
CA ASP A 441 16.37 3.07 -8.68
C ASP A 441 16.97 4.20 -7.84
N ALA A 442 16.14 5.02 -7.21
CA ALA A 442 16.58 6.06 -6.27
C ALA A 442 17.37 5.48 -5.08
N LEU A 443 16.98 4.29 -4.58
CA LEU A 443 17.70 3.57 -3.53
C LEU A 443 19.13 3.19 -3.96
N VAL A 444 19.26 2.64 -5.16
CA VAL A 444 20.57 2.20 -5.70
C VAL A 444 21.47 3.41 -6.00
N GLU A 445 20.93 4.44 -6.64
CA GLU A 445 21.71 5.63 -7.01
C GLU A 445 22.20 6.41 -5.78
N SER A 446 21.33 6.64 -4.78
CA SER A 446 21.73 7.33 -3.55
C SER A 446 22.82 6.56 -2.79
N LEU A 447 22.80 5.22 -2.81
CA LEU A 447 23.89 4.41 -2.25
C LEU A 447 25.19 4.54 -3.04
N LYS A 448 25.15 4.53 -4.37
CA LYS A 448 26.34 4.73 -5.20
C LYS A 448 27.00 6.09 -4.90
N VAL A 449 26.20 7.16 -4.75
CA VAL A 449 26.68 8.48 -4.38
C VAL A 449 27.38 8.47 -3.01
N ARG A 450 26.77 7.84 -1.99
CA ARG A 450 27.36 7.71 -0.65
C ARG A 450 28.66 6.89 -0.67
N ILE A 451 28.68 5.77 -1.37
CA ILE A 451 29.90 4.94 -1.55
C ILE A 451 31.02 5.75 -2.18
N LYS A 452 30.72 6.52 -3.23
CA LYS A 452 31.71 7.37 -3.89
C LYS A 452 32.29 8.42 -2.94
N LYS A 453 31.42 9.09 -2.16
CA LYS A 453 31.81 10.10 -1.17
C LYS A 453 32.77 9.51 -0.11
N ILE A 454 32.42 8.35 0.48
CA ILE A 454 33.24 7.68 1.49
C ILE A 454 34.59 7.22 0.89
N LYS A 455 34.61 6.76 -0.36
CA LYS A 455 35.88 6.40 -1.05
C LYS A 455 36.78 7.59 -1.29
N GLU A 456 36.23 8.77 -1.61
CA GLU A 456 36.99 10.01 -1.80
C GLU A 456 37.57 10.52 -0.47
N GLU A 457 36.80 10.41 0.63
CA GLU A 457 37.26 10.79 1.98
C GLU A 457 38.36 9.87 2.50
N ASN A 458 38.35 8.57 2.16
CA ASN A 458 39.39 7.62 2.55
C ASN A 458 40.69 7.74 1.74
N LYS A 459 40.70 8.51 0.63
CA LYS A 459 41.91 8.76 -0.19
C LYS A 459 42.65 10.02 0.25
N LYS A 460 42.06 10.82 1.13
CA LYS A 460 42.67 11.99 1.76
C LYS A 460 43.25 11.64 3.14
#